data_edd5d46574d27f17af087463f9bad140
#
_entry.id   edd5d46574d27f17af087463f9bad140
#
_cell.length_a   1.000
_cell.length_b   1.000
_cell.length_c   1.000
_cell.angle_alpha   90.00
_cell.angle_beta   90.00
_cell.angle_gamma   90.00
#
_symmetry.space_group_name_H-M   'P 1'
#
loop_
_entity.id
_entity.type
_entity.pdbx_description
1 polymer ?
#
loop_
_entity_poly.entity_id
_entity_poly.type
_entity_poly.pdbx_seq_one_letter_code
_entity_poly.pdbx_strand_id
1 'polypeptide(L)'
;DGASQKERFEKYVVPMVCSQLETPVVCFWKTVERLLDMPSALQEIRVQREWNLMFPKGTLISNELIEQQHPVPLKYPVELEEKAKQAVLQENKKELKKCFWELANCYQEEFHTPTDIKQAIIHLSLAVFGIYKAKVSVELDLEVQNILQEITVAVSWNQLEAALKAFFGLFEFETEEEGEETSVLVKQAKKLIRKYYDQGITLEEIANKLYVSEEYLSAQFKKETGSTFTETIRKYRIEKVKELLLNTHLKLNQIAELAGYSDPKYMSKVFKEEVGMLPNDFRKSVRS
;
A
#
# COMPACT_ATOMS: atom_id res chain seq x y z
N ASP A 1 23.90 37.36 -10.11
CA ASP A 1 24.71 36.23 -9.71
C ASP A 1 23.80 35.04 -9.33
N GLY A 2 23.90 33.92 -10.07
CA GLY A 2 23.01 32.79 -9.89
C GLY A 2 23.09 32.11 -8.51
N ALA A 3 24.25 32.17 -7.86
CA ALA A 3 24.46 31.63 -6.51
C ALA A 3 23.63 32.38 -5.46
N SER A 4 23.60 33.71 -5.53
CA SER A 4 22.79 34.54 -4.63
C SER A 4 21.27 34.34 -4.85
N GLN A 5 20.86 34.07 -6.07
CA GLN A 5 19.45 33.74 -6.38
C GLN A 5 19.05 32.35 -5.87
N LYS A 6 19.91 31.36 -6.00
CA LYS A 6 19.71 29.99 -5.47
C LYS A 6 19.53 30.06 -3.94
N GLU A 7 20.44 30.73 -3.23
CA GLU A 7 20.38 30.85 -1.78
C GLU A 7 19.09 31.59 -1.30
N ARG A 8 18.68 32.66 -1.98
CA ARG A 8 17.40 33.34 -1.68
C ARG A 8 16.19 32.41 -1.94
N PHE A 9 16.20 31.64 -3.02
CA PHE A 9 15.13 30.72 -3.34
C PHE A 9 15.03 29.62 -2.28
N GLU A 10 16.14 29.01 -1.90
CA GLU A 10 16.22 27.98 -0.87
C GLU A 10 15.74 28.49 0.50
N LYS A 11 16.17 29.69 0.89
CA LYS A 11 15.85 30.26 2.21
C LYS A 11 14.41 30.73 2.35
N TYR A 12 13.82 31.29 1.30
CA TYR A 12 12.53 31.99 1.40
C TYR A 12 11.41 31.31 0.60
N VAL A 13 11.69 30.83 -0.60
CA VAL A 13 10.65 30.28 -1.49
C VAL A 13 10.33 28.83 -1.16
N VAL A 14 11.34 27.99 -0.98
CA VAL A 14 11.14 26.56 -0.68
C VAL A 14 10.32 26.35 0.60
N PRO A 15 10.64 26.97 1.75
CA PRO A 15 9.85 26.82 2.97
C PRO A 15 8.42 27.34 2.80
N MET A 16 8.25 28.49 2.10
CA MET A 16 6.92 29.06 1.84
C MET A 16 6.05 28.09 1.00
N VAL A 17 6.58 27.55 -0.08
CA VAL A 17 5.86 26.62 -0.95
C VAL A 17 5.55 25.32 -0.20
N CYS A 18 6.52 24.78 0.54
CA CYS A 18 6.33 23.53 1.31
C CYS A 18 5.35 23.69 2.48
N SER A 19 5.17 24.91 3.02
CA SER A 19 4.23 25.16 4.12
C SER A 19 2.79 25.41 3.64
N GLN A 20 2.62 25.87 2.40
CA GLN A 20 1.29 26.20 1.85
C GLN A 20 0.64 25.07 1.06
N LEU A 21 1.42 24.07 0.63
CA LEU A 21 0.92 22.96 -0.15
C LEU A 21 0.83 21.71 0.72
N GLU A 22 -0.35 21.13 0.80
CA GLU A 22 -0.62 19.85 1.52
C GLU A 22 0.05 18.66 0.83
N THR A 23 0.30 18.78 -0.48
CA THR A 23 0.96 17.73 -1.28
C THR A 23 2.48 17.83 -1.17
N PRO A 24 3.20 16.68 -1.23
CA PRO A 24 4.66 16.68 -1.26
C PRO A 24 5.19 17.47 -2.45
N VAL A 25 6.01 18.48 -2.18
CA VAL A 25 6.65 19.30 -3.20
C VAL A 25 8.11 18.91 -3.34
N VAL A 26 8.56 18.74 -4.58
CA VAL A 26 9.96 18.49 -4.92
C VAL A 26 10.50 19.74 -5.61
N CYS A 27 11.54 20.31 -5.03
CA CYS A 27 12.16 21.53 -5.54
C CYS A 27 13.49 21.22 -6.21
N PHE A 28 13.63 21.63 -7.48
CA PHE A 28 14.87 21.52 -8.23
C PHE A 28 15.41 22.86 -8.65
N TRP A 29 16.72 22.98 -8.67
CA TRP A 29 17.43 24.15 -9.16
C TRP A 29 18.39 23.76 -10.27
N LYS A 30 18.26 24.45 -11.42
CA LYS A 30 19.20 24.35 -12.52
C LYS A 30 19.39 25.68 -13.18
N THR A 31 20.63 26.05 -13.44
CA THR A 31 21.01 27.27 -14.15
C THR A 31 21.31 26.93 -15.60
N VAL A 32 20.82 27.73 -16.53
CA VAL A 32 21.12 27.65 -17.94
C VAL A 32 21.70 28.97 -18.42
N GLU A 33 22.66 28.92 -19.33
CA GLU A 33 23.30 30.13 -19.88
C GLU A 33 22.46 30.78 -20.97
N ARG A 34 21.73 29.99 -21.76
CA ARG A 34 20.93 30.45 -22.89
C ARG A 34 19.50 29.93 -22.78
N LEU A 35 18.54 30.73 -23.22
CA LEU A 35 17.12 30.34 -23.25
C LEU A 35 16.87 29.09 -24.11
N LEU A 36 17.67 28.85 -25.14
CA LEU A 36 17.58 27.67 -25.99
C LEU A 36 17.92 26.38 -25.25
N ASP A 37 18.62 26.44 -24.13
CA ASP A 37 19.01 25.27 -23.33
C ASP A 37 17.91 24.87 -22.30
N MET A 38 16.84 25.67 -22.16
CA MET A 38 15.75 25.38 -21.21
C MET A 38 15.06 24.03 -21.46
N PRO A 39 14.74 23.62 -22.70
CA PRO A 39 14.07 22.34 -22.92
C PRO A 39 14.92 21.15 -22.43
N SER A 40 16.24 21.15 -22.68
CA SER A 40 17.15 20.11 -22.21
C SER A 40 17.29 20.14 -20.68
N ALA A 41 17.40 21.32 -20.08
CA ALA A 41 17.43 21.48 -18.63
C ALA A 41 16.17 20.96 -17.94
N LEU A 42 14.99 21.20 -18.51
CA LEU A 42 13.71 20.64 -18.00
C LEU A 42 13.67 19.12 -18.13
N GLN A 43 14.19 18.58 -19.23
CA GLN A 43 14.27 17.12 -19.40
C GLN A 43 15.20 16.47 -18.36
N GLU A 44 16.35 17.07 -18.07
CA GLU A 44 17.26 16.60 -17.03
C GLU A 44 16.61 16.66 -15.63
N ILE A 45 15.92 17.75 -15.29
CA ILE A 45 15.16 17.84 -14.03
C ILE A 45 14.11 16.74 -13.93
N ARG A 46 13.43 16.42 -15.05
CA ARG A 46 12.43 15.34 -15.06
C ARG A 46 13.04 13.97 -14.75
N VAL A 47 14.22 13.68 -15.29
CA VAL A 47 14.96 12.44 -15.01
C VAL A 47 15.44 12.41 -13.58
N GLN A 48 15.90 13.54 -13.05
CA GLN A 48 16.45 13.63 -11.70
C GLN A 48 15.40 13.69 -10.57
N ARG A 49 14.09 13.76 -10.89
CA ARG A 49 13.03 13.84 -9.87
C ARG A 49 13.08 12.74 -8.82
N GLU A 50 13.53 11.55 -9.18
CA GLU A 50 13.64 10.41 -8.27
C GLU A 50 14.66 10.63 -7.13
N TRP A 51 15.62 11.53 -7.31
CA TRP A 51 16.57 11.90 -6.25
C TRP A 51 15.90 12.48 -5.00
N ASN A 52 14.65 12.91 -5.12
CA ASN A 52 13.85 13.30 -3.95
C ASN A 52 13.67 12.18 -2.92
N LEU A 53 13.85 10.93 -3.30
CA LEU A 53 13.88 9.79 -2.37
C LEU A 53 15.08 9.84 -1.43
N MET A 54 16.18 10.47 -1.85
CA MET A 54 17.45 10.47 -1.12
C MET A 54 17.66 11.69 -0.23
N PHE A 55 16.83 12.71 -0.37
CA PHE A 55 16.98 13.95 0.38
C PHE A 55 15.80 14.21 1.33
N PRO A 56 16.05 14.89 2.46
CA PRO A 56 14.98 15.32 3.36
C PRO A 56 13.92 16.17 2.65
N LYS A 57 12.69 16.10 3.14
CA LYS A 57 11.57 16.90 2.61
C LYS A 57 11.92 18.40 2.65
N GLY A 58 11.69 19.10 1.54
CA GLY A 58 11.97 20.54 1.43
C GLY A 58 13.41 20.88 1.04
N THR A 59 14.22 19.89 0.68
CA THR A 59 15.57 20.15 0.12
C THR A 59 15.45 20.70 -1.30
N LEU A 60 16.26 21.74 -1.61
CA LEU A 60 16.44 22.23 -2.98
C LEU A 60 17.49 21.37 -3.69
N ILE A 61 17.04 20.47 -4.54
CA ILE A 61 17.91 19.52 -5.25
C ILE A 61 18.56 20.20 -6.45
N SER A 62 19.85 20.03 -6.63
CA SER A 62 20.62 20.52 -7.78
C SER A 62 21.67 19.49 -8.19
N ASN A 63 22.21 19.62 -9.43
CA ASN A 63 23.25 18.74 -9.91
C ASN A 63 24.46 18.69 -8.97
N GLU A 64 24.89 19.87 -8.50
CA GLU A 64 26.03 19.98 -7.59
C GLU A 64 25.76 19.21 -6.27
N LEU A 65 24.54 19.29 -5.75
CA LEU A 65 24.16 18.55 -4.54
C LEU A 65 24.19 17.04 -4.76
N ILE A 66 23.71 16.57 -5.92
CA ILE A 66 23.73 15.15 -6.27
C ILE A 66 25.18 14.67 -6.46
N GLU A 67 26.01 15.39 -7.18
CA GLU A 67 27.42 15.06 -7.45
C GLU A 67 28.26 15.00 -6.17
N GLN A 68 27.94 15.80 -5.16
CA GLN A 68 28.62 15.80 -3.85
C GLN A 68 28.35 14.54 -3.02
N GLN A 69 27.29 13.77 -3.31
CA GLN A 69 26.90 12.65 -2.46
C GLN A 69 27.74 11.38 -2.66
N HIS A 70 28.44 11.24 -3.80
CA HIS A 70 29.26 10.06 -4.11
C HIS A 70 28.55 8.73 -3.84
N PRO A 71 27.45 8.39 -4.55
CA PRO A 71 26.68 7.19 -4.27
C PRO A 71 27.55 5.94 -4.36
N VAL A 72 27.39 5.02 -3.41
CA VAL A 72 28.06 3.73 -3.42
C VAL A 72 27.14 2.67 -4.08
N PRO A 73 27.73 1.70 -4.82
CA PRO A 73 26.96 0.60 -5.39
C PRO A 73 26.21 -0.17 -4.30
N LEU A 74 24.95 -0.45 -4.55
CA LEU A 74 24.12 -1.18 -3.62
C LEU A 74 24.47 -2.67 -3.63
N LYS A 75 24.79 -3.21 -2.46
CA LYS A 75 24.94 -4.66 -2.27
C LYS A 75 23.60 -5.26 -1.87
N TYR A 76 23.00 -6.03 -2.79
CA TYR A 76 21.70 -6.63 -2.53
C TYR A 76 21.75 -7.66 -1.38
N PRO A 77 20.88 -7.55 -0.36
CA PRO A 77 20.92 -8.41 0.82
C PRO A 77 20.20 -9.74 0.58
N VAL A 78 20.92 -10.73 0.06
CA VAL A 78 20.40 -12.07 -0.26
C VAL A 78 19.79 -12.78 0.96
N GLU A 79 20.37 -12.59 2.15
CA GLU A 79 19.85 -13.18 3.39
C GLU A 79 18.45 -12.64 3.74
N LEU A 80 18.20 -11.38 3.43
CA LEU A 80 16.90 -10.74 3.67
C LEU A 80 15.85 -11.26 2.67
N GLU A 81 16.26 -11.54 1.44
CA GLU A 81 15.39 -12.18 0.45
C GLU A 81 14.97 -13.57 0.90
N GLU A 82 15.89 -14.38 1.40
CA GLU A 82 15.58 -15.71 1.90
C GLU A 82 14.62 -15.66 3.11
N LYS A 83 14.81 -14.70 4.02
CA LYS A 83 13.85 -14.47 5.12
C LYS A 83 12.46 -14.09 4.59
N ALA A 84 12.40 -13.21 3.60
CA ALA A 84 11.13 -12.79 3.00
C ALA A 84 10.42 -13.95 2.29
N LYS A 85 11.16 -14.81 1.57
CA LYS A 85 10.62 -16.03 0.94
C LYS A 85 10.06 -17.00 1.99
N GLN A 86 10.79 -17.20 3.10
CA GLN A 86 10.29 -18.02 4.22
C GLN A 86 9.05 -17.43 4.85
N ALA A 87 8.98 -16.11 5.02
CA ALA A 87 7.80 -15.43 5.53
C ALA A 87 6.56 -15.67 4.63
N VAL A 88 6.74 -15.73 3.29
CA VAL A 88 5.65 -16.10 2.36
C VAL A 88 5.23 -17.55 2.53
N LEU A 89 6.17 -18.48 2.65
CA LEU A 89 5.87 -19.91 2.85
C LEU A 89 5.13 -20.17 4.16
N GLN A 90 5.48 -19.42 5.22
CA GLN A 90 4.87 -19.48 6.55
C GLN A 90 3.61 -18.61 6.69
N GLU A 91 3.21 -17.90 5.64
CA GLU A 91 2.06 -16.97 5.63
C GLU A 91 2.20 -15.81 6.65
N ASN A 92 3.40 -15.50 7.05
CA ASN A 92 3.71 -14.46 8.02
C ASN A 92 3.82 -13.08 7.37
N LYS A 93 2.69 -12.38 7.24
CA LYS A 93 2.60 -11.04 6.65
C LYS A 93 3.40 -9.98 7.41
N LYS A 94 3.49 -10.13 8.74
CA LYS A 94 4.24 -9.20 9.59
C LYS A 94 5.74 -9.28 9.32
N GLU A 95 6.28 -10.50 9.27
CA GLU A 95 7.69 -10.72 8.96
C GLU A 95 8.02 -10.33 7.52
N LEU A 96 7.13 -10.62 6.55
CA LEU A 96 7.30 -10.16 5.17
C LEU A 96 7.41 -8.63 5.08
N LYS A 97 6.48 -7.90 5.71
CA LYS A 97 6.55 -6.43 5.78
C LYS A 97 7.83 -5.95 6.43
N LYS A 98 8.25 -6.60 7.52
CA LYS A 98 9.48 -6.26 8.24
C LYS A 98 10.70 -6.41 7.33
N CYS A 99 10.80 -7.47 6.52
CA CYS A 99 11.88 -7.63 5.54
C CYS A 99 11.97 -6.47 4.54
N PHE A 100 10.83 -5.97 4.04
CA PHE A 100 10.83 -4.81 3.14
C PHE A 100 11.25 -3.51 3.84
N TRP A 101 10.86 -3.33 5.10
CA TRP A 101 11.31 -2.18 5.91
C TRP A 101 12.78 -2.28 6.28
N GLU A 102 13.30 -3.46 6.58
CA GLU A 102 14.74 -3.69 6.77
C GLU A 102 15.51 -3.38 5.49
N LEU A 103 15.00 -3.79 4.32
CA LEU A 103 15.56 -3.44 3.02
C LEU A 103 15.63 -1.92 2.84
N ALA A 104 14.53 -1.21 3.09
CA ALA A 104 14.48 0.24 2.99
C ALA A 104 15.43 0.94 3.97
N ASN A 105 15.58 0.41 5.20
CA ASN A 105 16.45 0.99 6.22
C ASN A 105 17.94 0.72 5.97
N CYS A 106 18.31 -0.44 5.42
CA CYS A 106 19.70 -0.72 5.05
C CYS A 106 20.31 0.36 4.13
N TYR A 107 19.43 1.06 3.38
CA TYR A 107 19.85 2.10 2.43
C TYR A 107 19.90 3.52 3.05
N GLN A 108 19.56 3.66 4.33
CA GLN A 108 19.71 4.94 5.05
C GLN A 108 21.10 5.12 5.67
N GLU A 109 21.85 4.04 5.83
CA GLU A 109 23.19 4.06 6.41
C GLU A 109 24.28 4.49 5.39
N GLU A 110 24.06 4.20 4.11
CA GLU A 110 24.94 4.58 3.00
C GLU A 110 24.11 5.27 1.90
N PHE A 111 24.73 6.20 1.17
CA PHE A 111 24.05 6.94 0.11
C PHE A 111 24.09 6.13 -1.19
N HIS A 112 22.94 5.65 -1.65
CA HIS A 112 22.77 4.89 -2.88
C HIS A 112 22.01 5.70 -3.93
N THR A 113 22.00 5.24 -5.19
CA THR A 113 21.15 5.86 -6.19
C THR A 113 19.67 5.49 -5.97
N PRO A 114 18.70 6.38 -6.29
CA PRO A 114 17.27 6.04 -6.24
C PRO A 114 16.94 4.82 -7.08
N THR A 115 17.61 4.67 -8.22
CA THR A 115 17.44 3.54 -9.14
C THR A 115 17.83 2.22 -8.48
N ASP A 116 18.96 2.17 -7.77
CA ASP A 116 19.42 0.96 -7.09
C ASP A 116 18.42 0.51 -6.02
N ILE A 117 17.89 1.46 -5.23
CA ILE A 117 16.89 1.19 -4.20
C ILE A 117 15.61 0.62 -4.82
N LYS A 118 15.10 1.26 -5.87
CA LYS A 118 13.90 0.79 -6.56
C LYS A 118 14.11 -0.60 -7.16
N GLN A 119 15.26 -0.84 -7.80
CA GLN A 119 15.59 -2.14 -8.36
C GLN A 119 15.67 -3.23 -7.28
N ALA A 120 16.23 -2.94 -6.12
CA ALA A 120 16.25 -3.88 -5.01
C ALA A 120 14.85 -4.20 -4.47
N ILE A 121 13.99 -3.21 -4.34
CA ILE A 121 12.59 -3.40 -3.96
C ILE A 121 11.83 -4.23 -5.00
N ILE A 122 12.01 -3.94 -6.28
CA ILE A 122 11.40 -4.68 -7.39
C ILE A 122 11.90 -6.13 -7.39
N HIS A 123 13.20 -6.35 -7.22
CA HIS A 123 13.79 -7.68 -7.17
C HIS A 123 13.20 -8.51 -6.03
N LEU A 124 13.16 -7.96 -4.81
CA LEU A 124 12.55 -8.62 -3.67
C LEU A 124 11.06 -8.90 -3.90
N SER A 125 10.33 -7.94 -4.48
CA SER A 125 8.90 -8.11 -4.79
C SER A 125 8.66 -9.27 -5.76
N LEU A 126 9.45 -9.37 -6.82
CA LEU A 126 9.35 -10.47 -7.79
C LEU A 126 9.74 -11.81 -7.17
N ALA A 127 10.79 -11.86 -6.34
CA ALA A 127 11.23 -13.08 -5.68
C ALA A 127 10.16 -13.64 -4.74
N VAL A 128 9.54 -12.80 -3.90
CA VAL A 128 8.50 -13.25 -2.96
C VAL A 128 7.18 -13.55 -3.67
N PHE A 129 6.83 -12.77 -4.71
CA PHE A 129 5.62 -13.04 -5.49
C PHE A 129 5.71 -14.36 -6.26
N GLY A 130 6.89 -14.70 -6.81
CA GLY A 130 7.12 -15.99 -7.46
C GLY A 130 6.82 -17.18 -6.55
N ILE A 131 7.25 -17.12 -5.28
CA ILE A 131 6.94 -18.15 -4.28
C ILE A 131 5.44 -18.17 -3.95
N TYR A 132 4.82 -17.01 -3.78
CA TYR A 132 3.39 -16.92 -3.49
C TYR A 132 2.54 -17.48 -4.63
N LYS A 133 2.82 -17.11 -5.89
CA LYS A 133 2.13 -17.58 -7.08
C LYS A 133 2.22 -19.12 -7.21
N ALA A 134 3.40 -19.69 -6.95
CA ALA A 134 3.60 -21.14 -6.98
C ALA A 134 2.76 -21.88 -5.91
N LYS A 135 2.52 -21.23 -4.75
CA LYS A 135 1.77 -21.81 -3.64
C LYS A 135 0.24 -21.75 -3.85
N VAL A 136 -0.27 -20.64 -4.38
CA VAL A 136 -1.72 -20.32 -4.36
C VAL A 136 -2.37 -20.47 -5.74
N SER A 137 -1.60 -20.69 -6.81
CA SER A 137 -2.08 -20.80 -8.20
C SER A 137 -3.00 -19.65 -8.64
N VAL A 138 -2.61 -18.40 -8.29
CA VAL A 138 -3.39 -17.19 -8.57
C VAL A 138 -2.81 -16.47 -9.78
N GLU A 139 -3.68 -15.96 -10.67
CA GLU A 139 -3.30 -15.10 -11.79
C GLU A 139 -3.42 -13.61 -11.37
N LEU A 140 -2.36 -13.07 -10.80
CA LEU A 140 -2.26 -11.63 -10.39
C LEU A 140 -1.13 -10.91 -11.16
N ASP A 141 -0.77 -11.41 -12.34
CA ASP A 141 0.39 -10.89 -13.07
C ASP A 141 0.20 -9.42 -13.49
N LEU A 142 -1.02 -9.02 -13.84
CA LEU A 142 -1.33 -7.65 -14.24
C LEU A 142 -1.26 -6.68 -13.05
N GLU A 143 -1.83 -7.08 -11.92
CA GLU A 143 -1.80 -6.28 -10.68
C GLU A 143 -0.36 -6.08 -10.20
N VAL A 144 0.44 -7.12 -10.22
CA VAL A 144 1.86 -7.04 -9.87
C VAL A 144 2.62 -6.14 -10.85
N GLN A 145 2.39 -6.26 -12.16
CA GLN A 145 3.02 -5.40 -13.16
C GLN A 145 2.68 -3.91 -12.91
N ASN A 146 1.43 -3.60 -12.61
CA ASN A 146 1.01 -2.23 -12.29
C ASN A 146 1.73 -1.70 -11.04
N ILE A 147 1.81 -2.50 -9.98
CA ILE A 147 2.51 -2.11 -8.75
C ILE A 147 4.01 -1.91 -8.99
N LEU A 148 4.66 -2.79 -9.75
CA LEU A 148 6.07 -2.63 -10.11
C LEU A 148 6.32 -1.37 -10.94
N GLN A 149 5.37 -1.02 -11.82
CA GLN A 149 5.41 0.25 -12.54
C GLN A 149 5.27 1.45 -11.59
N GLU A 150 4.37 1.40 -10.61
CA GLU A 150 4.25 2.43 -9.58
C GLU A 150 5.54 2.61 -8.78
N ILE A 151 6.22 1.52 -8.39
CA ILE A 151 7.53 1.56 -7.74
C ILE A 151 8.56 2.23 -8.66
N THR A 152 8.58 1.87 -9.94
CA THR A 152 9.52 2.39 -10.93
C THR A 152 9.39 3.91 -11.09
N VAL A 153 8.17 4.43 -11.15
CA VAL A 153 7.92 5.87 -11.38
C VAL A 153 7.86 6.69 -10.09
N ALA A 154 7.91 6.07 -8.92
CA ALA A 154 7.84 6.75 -7.64
C ALA A 154 8.98 7.77 -7.49
N VAL A 155 8.65 8.97 -7.03
CA VAL A 155 9.59 10.07 -6.76
C VAL A 155 9.57 10.50 -5.28
N SER A 156 8.82 9.81 -4.44
CA SER A 156 8.76 10.06 -3.00
C SER A 156 8.55 8.77 -2.22
N TRP A 157 8.99 8.76 -0.95
CA TRP A 157 8.75 7.64 -0.04
C TRP A 157 7.27 7.33 0.15
N ASN A 158 6.40 8.34 0.19
CA ASN A 158 4.95 8.13 0.30
C ASN A 158 4.39 7.33 -0.90
N GLN A 159 4.90 7.57 -2.11
CA GLN A 159 4.50 6.80 -3.29
C GLN A 159 5.03 5.36 -3.24
N LEU A 160 6.28 5.16 -2.82
CA LEU A 160 6.83 3.83 -2.62
C LEU A 160 6.07 3.05 -1.55
N GLU A 161 5.74 3.70 -0.43
CA GLU A 161 4.97 3.10 0.64
C GLU A 161 3.55 2.72 0.18
N ALA A 162 2.89 3.58 -0.60
CA ALA A 162 1.59 3.28 -1.18
C ALA A 162 1.64 2.06 -2.12
N ALA A 163 2.64 2.01 -3.01
CA ALA A 163 2.85 0.87 -3.91
C ALA A 163 3.16 -0.42 -3.13
N LEU A 164 4.01 -0.37 -2.11
CA LEU A 164 4.28 -1.52 -1.24
C LEU A 164 3.05 -1.96 -0.44
N LYS A 165 2.22 -1.03 0.03
CA LYS A 165 0.96 -1.35 0.70
C LYS A 165 0.00 -2.09 -0.25
N ALA A 166 -0.10 -1.64 -1.51
CA ALA A 166 -0.85 -2.34 -2.55
C ALA A 166 -0.27 -3.73 -2.80
N PHE A 167 1.07 -3.85 -2.91
CA PHE A 167 1.76 -5.13 -3.05
C PHE A 167 1.43 -6.11 -1.92
N PHE A 168 1.52 -5.68 -0.66
CA PHE A 168 1.15 -6.53 0.49
C PHE A 168 -0.35 -6.86 0.53
N GLY A 169 -1.19 -6.07 -0.14
CA GLY A 169 -2.61 -6.35 -0.32
C GLY A 169 -2.87 -7.58 -1.18
N LEU A 170 -1.96 -7.92 -2.10
CA LEU A 170 -2.08 -9.09 -2.97
C LEU A 170 -1.92 -10.42 -2.23
N PHE A 171 -1.22 -10.39 -1.09
CA PHE A 171 -0.99 -11.60 -0.30
C PHE A 171 -2.17 -11.86 0.62
N GLU A 172 -2.97 -12.82 0.25
CA GLU A 172 -4.03 -13.38 1.09
C GLU A 172 -3.43 -14.37 2.10
N PHE A 173 -2.58 -13.88 2.99
CA PHE A 173 -2.15 -14.69 4.13
C PHE A 173 -3.31 -14.82 5.11
N GLU A 174 -3.46 -16.00 5.70
CA GLU A 174 -4.29 -16.14 6.86
C GLU A 174 -3.70 -15.17 7.92
N THR A 175 -4.35 -14.03 8.12
CA THR A 175 -3.94 -13.11 9.17
C THR A 175 -4.18 -13.81 10.49
N GLU A 176 -3.11 -14.19 11.17
CA GLU A 176 -3.16 -14.30 12.62
C GLU A 176 -3.46 -12.87 13.12
N GLU A 177 -4.73 -12.54 13.26
CA GLU A 177 -5.14 -11.47 14.15
C GLU A 177 -4.59 -11.87 15.52
N GLU A 178 -3.81 -10.98 16.08
CA GLU A 178 -3.09 -11.14 17.35
C GLU A 178 -4.00 -11.80 18.40
N GLY A 179 -3.55 -12.99 18.86
CA GLY A 179 -4.07 -13.63 20.05
C GLY A 179 -5.34 -14.43 19.84
N GLU A 180 -5.16 -15.66 19.38
CA GLU A 180 -5.87 -16.84 19.85
C GLU A 180 -5.53 -18.01 18.92
N GLU A 181 -5.30 -19.22 19.47
CA GLU A 181 -5.22 -20.49 18.74
C GLU A 181 -6.56 -20.77 18.04
N THR A 182 -6.79 -20.14 16.90
CA THR A 182 -8.00 -20.41 16.12
C THR A 182 -7.86 -21.76 15.41
N SER A 183 -8.86 -22.61 15.58
CA SER A 183 -8.91 -23.95 14.96
C SER A 183 -8.91 -23.86 13.43
N VAL A 184 -8.43 -24.90 12.75
CA VAL A 184 -8.44 -25.02 11.29
C VAL A 184 -9.85 -24.77 10.73
N LEU A 185 -10.88 -25.23 11.44
CA LEU A 185 -12.28 -25.02 11.08
C LEU A 185 -12.66 -23.55 10.98
N VAL A 186 -12.31 -22.76 12.02
CA VAL A 186 -12.65 -21.33 12.07
C VAL A 186 -11.81 -20.55 11.05
N LYS A 187 -10.55 -20.94 10.83
CA LYS A 187 -9.71 -20.37 9.76
C LYS A 187 -10.34 -20.60 8.38
N GLN A 188 -10.79 -21.79 8.08
CA GLN A 188 -11.47 -22.10 6.81
C GLN A 188 -12.81 -21.36 6.68
N ALA A 189 -13.58 -21.22 7.76
CA ALA A 189 -14.81 -20.44 7.76
C ALA A 189 -14.55 -18.96 7.46
N LYS A 190 -13.54 -18.34 8.10
CA LYS A 190 -13.10 -16.95 7.82
C LYS A 190 -12.71 -16.78 6.33
N LYS A 191 -12.00 -17.76 5.75
CA LYS A 191 -11.60 -17.75 4.33
C LYS A 191 -12.81 -17.77 3.40
N LEU A 192 -13.82 -18.61 3.68
CA LEU A 192 -15.05 -18.67 2.90
C LEU A 192 -15.90 -17.40 3.06
N ILE A 193 -16.00 -16.83 4.26
CA ILE A 193 -16.63 -15.52 4.50
C ILE A 193 -15.98 -14.47 3.62
N ARG A 194 -14.65 -14.34 3.67
CA ARG A 194 -13.89 -13.34 2.93
C ARG A 194 -14.05 -13.46 1.42
N LYS A 195 -14.20 -14.69 0.93
CA LYS A 195 -14.38 -14.97 -0.51
C LYS A 195 -15.79 -14.64 -1.01
N TYR A 196 -16.82 -14.78 -0.16
CA TYR A 196 -18.22 -14.74 -0.58
C TYR A 196 -19.11 -13.76 0.19
N TYR A 197 -18.54 -12.83 1.01
CA TYR A 197 -19.31 -11.89 1.83
C TYR A 197 -20.27 -10.99 1.01
N ASP A 198 -19.90 -10.68 -0.24
CA ASP A 198 -20.65 -9.87 -1.19
C ASP A 198 -21.72 -10.65 -1.93
N GLN A 199 -21.66 -11.99 -1.93
CA GLN A 199 -22.58 -12.87 -2.67
C GLN A 199 -23.71 -13.44 -1.81
N GLY A 200 -23.85 -12.96 -0.56
CA GLY A 200 -24.93 -13.39 0.32
C GLY A 200 -24.75 -14.73 1.00
N ILE A 201 -23.49 -15.20 1.15
CA ILE A 201 -23.19 -16.47 1.79
C ILE A 201 -23.80 -16.58 3.19
N THR A 202 -24.38 -17.75 3.49
CA THR A 202 -25.00 -18.06 4.78
C THR A 202 -24.07 -18.92 5.66
N LEU A 203 -24.36 -18.94 6.97
CA LEU A 203 -23.65 -19.84 7.90
C LEU A 203 -23.87 -21.30 7.54
N GLU A 204 -25.11 -21.66 7.17
CA GLU A 204 -25.49 -23.01 6.71
C GLU A 204 -24.65 -23.45 5.51
N GLU A 205 -24.51 -22.59 4.49
CA GLU A 205 -23.70 -22.90 3.31
C GLU A 205 -22.22 -23.14 3.64
N ILE A 206 -21.67 -22.37 4.59
CA ILE A 206 -20.29 -22.58 5.05
C ILE A 206 -20.18 -23.86 5.87
N ALA A 207 -21.12 -24.12 6.77
CA ALA A 207 -21.14 -25.35 7.56
C ALA A 207 -21.19 -26.60 6.65
N ASN A 208 -22.07 -26.56 5.63
CA ASN A 208 -22.14 -27.62 4.62
C ASN A 208 -20.82 -27.81 3.83
N LYS A 209 -20.16 -26.70 3.44
CA LYS A 209 -18.84 -26.77 2.75
C LYS A 209 -17.72 -27.30 3.63
N LEU A 210 -17.84 -27.14 4.95
CA LEU A 210 -16.85 -27.58 5.94
C LEU A 210 -17.22 -28.93 6.59
N TYR A 211 -18.34 -29.56 6.15
CA TYR A 211 -18.84 -30.84 6.64
C TYR A 211 -19.09 -30.88 8.15
N VAL A 212 -19.65 -29.77 8.71
CA VAL A 212 -20.02 -29.65 10.11
C VAL A 212 -21.45 -29.15 10.26
N SER A 213 -22.06 -29.27 11.46
CA SER A 213 -23.36 -28.66 11.70
C SER A 213 -23.26 -27.14 11.87
N GLU A 214 -24.33 -26.43 11.52
CA GLU A 214 -24.41 -24.97 11.65
C GLU A 214 -24.21 -24.51 13.11
N GLU A 215 -24.85 -25.24 14.06
CA GLU A 215 -24.76 -24.95 15.50
C GLU A 215 -23.32 -25.08 16.00
N TYR A 216 -22.62 -26.15 15.60
CA TYR A 216 -21.23 -26.38 15.97
C TYR A 216 -20.32 -25.28 15.41
N LEU A 217 -20.48 -24.96 14.12
CA LEU A 217 -19.70 -23.89 13.48
C LEU A 217 -19.97 -22.54 14.15
N SER A 218 -21.25 -22.20 14.42
CA SER A 218 -21.64 -20.95 15.07
C SER A 218 -21.01 -20.79 16.46
N ALA A 219 -21.12 -21.84 17.28
CA ALA A 219 -20.57 -21.84 18.63
C ALA A 219 -19.05 -21.71 18.64
N GLN A 220 -18.38 -22.51 17.80
CA GLN A 220 -16.92 -22.51 17.70
C GLN A 220 -16.39 -21.21 17.15
N PHE A 221 -17.04 -20.67 16.08
CA PHE A 221 -16.68 -19.39 15.49
C PHE A 221 -16.78 -18.24 16.49
N LYS A 222 -17.90 -18.15 17.22
CA LYS A 222 -18.08 -17.12 18.27
C LYS A 222 -17.10 -17.29 19.43
N LYS A 223 -16.87 -18.52 19.87
CA LYS A 223 -15.94 -18.83 20.96
C LYS A 223 -14.52 -18.38 20.62
N GLU A 224 -14.06 -18.65 19.39
CA GLU A 224 -12.68 -18.41 18.98
C GLU A 224 -12.46 -16.99 18.40
N THR A 225 -13.48 -16.33 17.86
CA THR A 225 -13.34 -15.00 17.23
C THR A 225 -13.89 -13.86 18.08
N GLY A 226 -14.62 -14.18 19.14
CA GLY A 226 -15.37 -13.19 19.93
C GLY A 226 -16.54 -12.54 19.21
N SER A 227 -16.72 -12.81 17.90
CA SER A 227 -17.74 -12.20 17.04
C SER A 227 -18.63 -13.27 16.40
N THR A 228 -19.90 -12.93 16.15
CA THR A 228 -20.78 -13.81 15.39
C THR A 228 -20.41 -13.80 13.90
N PHE A 229 -20.86 -14.80 13.18
CA PHE A 229 -20.74 -14.89 11.73
C PHE A 229 -21.29 -13.64 11.02
N THR A 230 -22.51 -13.21 11.40
CA THR A 230 -23.17 -12.03 10.82
C THR A 230 -22.40 -10.73 11.09
N GLU A 231 -21.86 -10.55 12.31
CA GLU A 231 -21.01 -9.41 12.64
C GLU A 231 -19.73 -9.40 11.82
N THR A 232 -19.15 -10.56 11.58
CA THR A 232 -17.94 -10.69 10.77
C THR A 232 -18.20 -10.32 9.30
N ILE A 233 -19.29 -10.83 8.68
CA ILE A 233 -19.70 -10.42 7.33
C ILE A 233 -19.95 -8.90 7.27
N ARG A 234 -20.64 -8.35 8.27
CA ARG A 234 -20.90 -6.90 8.35
C ARG A 234 -19.60 -6.10 8.32
N LYS A 235 -18.58 -6.50 9.11
CA LYS A 235 -17.27 -5.84 9.12
C LYS A 235 -16.62 -5.86 7.74
N TYR A 236 -16.56 -7.02 7.07
CA TYR A 236 -15.98 -7.10 5.72
C TYR A 236 -16.70 -6.21 4.72
N ARG A 237 -18.02 -6.18 4.73
CA ARG A 237 -18.83 -5.32 3.85
C ARG A 237 -18.56 -3.83 4.12
N ILE A 238 -18.47 -3.42 5.38
CA ILE A 238 -18.19 -2.03 5.76
C ILE A 238 -16.76 -1.62 5.36
N GLU A 239 -15.76 -2.49 5.54
CA GLU A 239 -14.41 -2.21 5.04
C GLU A 239 -14.40 -2.04 3.51
N LYS A 240 -15.14 -2.86 2.77
CA LYS A 240 -15.29 -2.69 1.31
C LYS A 240 -15.97 -1.38 0.94
N VAL A 241 -16.99 -0.97 1.67
CA VAL A 241 -17.65 0.35 1.48
C VAL A 241 -16.64 1.48 1.70
N LYS A 242 -15.82 1.44 2.77
CA LYS A 242 -14.76 2.43 3.02
C LYS A 242 -13.78 2.48 1.85
N GLU A 243 -13.27 1.34 1.42
CA GLU A 243 -12.35 1.23 0.29
C GLU A 243 -12.92 1.89 -0.98
N LEU A 244 -14.17 1.57 -1.34
CA LEU A 244 -14.83 2.12 -2.52
C LEU A 244 -15.12 3.62 -2.41
N LEU A 245 -15.46 4.10 -1.20
CA LEU A 245 -15.66 5.53 -0.94
C LEU A 245 -14.36 6.34 -1.11
N LEU A 246 -13.22 5.76 -0.73
CA LEU A 246 -11.90 6.38 -0.81
C LEU A 246 -11.35 6.38 -2.24
N ASN A 247 -11.41 5.23 -2.88
CA ASN A 247 -10.66 4.97 -4.11
C ASN A 247 -11.49 5.19 -5.39
N THR A 248 -12.81 5.46 -5.27
CA THR A 248 -13.68 5.60 -6.45
C THR A 248 -14.64 6.79 -6.34
N HIS A 249 -15.21 7.20 -7.48
CA HIS A 249 -16.28 8.19 -7.59
C HIS A 249 -17.66 7.54 -7.72
N LEU A 250 -17.81 6.25 -7.42
CA LEU A 250 -19.07 5.52 -7.55
C LEU A 250 -20.19 6.14 -6.71
N LYS A 251 -21.42 6.04 -7.20
CA LYS A 251 -22.62 6.42 -6.45
C LYS A 251 -22.89 5.38 -5.35
N LEU A 252 -23.58 5.80 -4.27
CA LEU A 252 -23.87 4.90 -3.13
C LEU A 252 -24.62 3.63 -3.53
N ASN A 253 -25.46 3.68 -4.56
CA ASN A 253 -26.17 2.49 -5.06
C ASN A 253 -25.18 1.46 -5.62
N GLN A 254 -24.19 1.89 -6.40
CA GLN A 254 -23.17 1.04 -6.98
C GLN A 254 -22.23 0.47 -5.89
N ILE A 255 -21.88 1.30 -4.90
CA ILE A 255 -21.08 0.87 -3.76
C ILE A 255 -21.82 -0.19 -2.94
N ALA A 256 -23.13 -0.01 -2.71
CA ALA A 256 -23.94 -0.97 -1.99
C ALA A 256 -23.91 -2.34 -2.68
N GLU A 257 -24.17 -2.37 -3.98
CA GLU A 257 -24.14 -3.58 -4.81
C GLU A 257 -22.78 -4.28 -4.73
N LEU A 258 -21.68 -3.55 -4.97
CA LEU A 258 -20.32 -4.09 -4.92
C LEU A 258 -19.88 -4.56 -3.51
N ALA A 259 -20.49 -4.03 -2.46
CA ALA A 259 -20.24 -4.44 -1.09
C ALA A 259 -21.22 -5.52 -0.58
N GLY A 260 -22.10 -6.04 -1.44
CA GLY A 260 -23.05 -7.10 -1.12
C GLY A 260 -24.29 -6.64 -0.34
N TYR A 261 -24.67 -5.37 -0.46
CA TYR A 261 -25.92 -4.84 0.09
C TYR A 261 -26.98 -4.69 -1.01
N SER A 262 -28.15 -5.27 -0.81
CA SER A 262 -29.31 -5.12 -1.70
C SER A 262 -29.99 -3.74 -1.59
N ASP A 263 -29.86 -3.08 -0.43
CA ASP A 263 -30.46 -1.75 -0.17
C ASP A 263 -29.39 -0.73 0.25
N PRO A 264 -29.17 0.33 -0.54
CA PRO A 264 -28.23 1.40 -0.22
C PRO A 264 -28.59 2.19 1.04
N LYS A 265 -29.88 2.27 1.40
CA LYS A 265 -30.32 2.94 2.63
C LYS A 265 -29.92 2.12 3.85
N TYR A 266 -30.11 0.80 3.77
CA TYR A 266 -29.67 -0.11 4.82
C TYR A 266 -28.16 -0.10 4.96
N MET A 267 -27.40 -0.16 3.85
CA MET A 267 -25.94 0.01 3.87
C MET A 267 -25.52 1.29 4.58
N SER A 268 -26.17 2.43 4.26
CA SER A 268 -25.83 3.73 4.85
C SER A 268 -26.12 3.78 6.35
N LYS A 269 -27.18 3.12 6.80
CA LYS A 269 -27.50 2.97 8.22
C LYS A 269 -26.44 2.15 8.95
N VAL A 270 -26.10 0.97 8.43
CA VAL A 270 -25.08 0.09 9.00
C VAL A 270 -23.72 0.76 9.01
N PHE A 271 -23.36 1.47 7.94
CA PHE A 271 -22.11 2.23 7.86
C PHE A 271 -22.04 3.30 8.96
N LYS A 272 -23.14 4.06 9.19
CA LYS A 272 -23.20 5.05 10.27
C LYS A 272 -23.07 4.42 11.66
N GLU A 273 -23.68 3.25 11.87
CA GLU A 273 -23.56 2.52 13.13
C GLU A 273 -22.12 2.07 13.42
N GLU A 274 -21.38 1.60 12.41
CA GLU A 274 -20.02 1.08 12.54
C GLU A 274 -18.92 2.16 12.51
N VAL A 275 -19.13 3.24 11.74
CA VAL A 275 -18.11 4.28 11.48
C VAL A 275 -18.39 5.60 12.21
N GLY A 276 -19.62 5.77 12.72
CA GLY A 276 -20.05 6.97 13.44
C GLY A 276 -20.54 8.12 12.54
N MET A 277 -20.39 8.02 11.21
CA MET A 277 -20.80 9.05 10.25
C MET A 277 -21.41 8.47 8.98
N LEU A 278 -22.13 9.28 8.21
CA LEU A 278 -22.72 8.84 6.95
C LEU A 278 -21.64 8.61 5.86
N PRO A 279 -21.86 7.68 4.90
CA PRO A 279 -20.91 7.39 3.82
C PRO A 279 -20.47 8.63 3.03
N ASN A 280 -21.39 9.56 2.74
CA ASN A 280 -21.04 10.79 2.02
C ASN A 280 -20.18 11.76 2.85
N ASP A 281 -20.42 11.80 4.16
CA ASP A 281 -19.61 12.63 5.07
C ASP A 281 -18.20 12.04 5.24
N PHE A 282 -18.11 10.72 5.35
CA PHE A 282 -16.84 10.00 5.33
C PHE A 282 -16.04 10.27 4.06
N ARG A 283 -16.68 10.21 2.87
CA ARG A 283 -16.04 10.53 1.59
C ARG A 283 -15.51 11.97 1.55
N LYS A 284 -16.24 12.93 2.12
CA LYS A 284 -15.81 14.34 2.16
C LYS A 284 -14.64 14.54 3.14
N SER A 285 -14.72 13.96 4.34
CA SER A 285 -13.71 14.15 5.39
C SER A 285 -12.32 13.63 5.01
N VAL A 286 -12.21 12.70 4.06
CA VAL A 286 -10.93 12.12 3.64
C VAL A 286 -10.42 12.74 2.33
N ARG A 287 -11.29 13.47 1.59
CA ARG A 287 -10.92 14.15 0.33
C ARG A 287 -10.70 15.67 0.51
N SER A 288 -10.98 16.22 1.68
CA SER A 288 -10.60 17.58 2.09
C SER A 288 -9.25 17.57 2.79
#